data_02a33591056c891abbde5096818b9612
#
_entry.id   02a33591056c891abbde5096818b9612
#
_cell.length_a   1.000
_cell.length_b   1.000
_cell.length_c   1.000
_cell.angle_alpha   90.00
_cell.angle_beta   90.00
_cell.angle_gamma   90.00
#
_symmetry.space_group_name_H-M   'P 1'
#
loop_
_entity.id
_entity.type
_entity.pdbx_description
1 polymer ?
#
loop_
_entity_poly.entity_id
_entity_poly.type
_entity_poly.pdbx_seq_one_letter_code
_entity_poly.pdbx_strand_id
1 'polypeptide(L)'
;MKITLLSLVLCLFCSLNMAAQGSDIGSNPEDTTIHQLSKKELRRQKVAKRNIHYNILGGPSYTPDFGALIGGSALVTFRMNPSDTLQKRSVLPMAVAVMFEGGLNLMVKPQLFFKNDKFRIFGKFTYKNTLENFYGIGYATNKHYERSDSTSEYRYSGFQINPWFLFRLGKSNFFAGPQIDLSYDKMSEPAKYLVDQSDYKRLGGTAHGYSNFSSGVGFLLTYDSRDIPANAYKGIYLDFRGLMYQKFLGGDNNFYRLEMDYRQYKRVGNRKVIAWTAQTKNVFGDVPMNQYALSGTPFDLRGYYMGQYRDKSSHVVLAEY
;
A
#
# COMPACT_ATOMS: atom_id res chain seq x y z
N MET A 1 21.64 16.82 8.04
CA MET A 1 21.77 16.63 6.59
C MET A 1 21.81 15.12 6.29
N LYS A 2 20.70 14.36 6.58
CA LYS A 2 20.59 12.90 6.36
C LYS A 2 19.15 12.47 5.94
N ILE A 3 18.45 13.28 5.12
CA ILE A 3 17.02 13.07 4.82
C ILE A 3 16.79 12.57 3.36
N THR A 4 17.83 12.43 2.56
CA THR A 4 17.68 12.35 1.10
C THR A 4 17.62 10.95 0.49
N LEU A 5 17.89 9.87 1.23
CA LEU A 5 17.96 8.54 0.61
C LEU A 5 16.62 7.78 0.60
N LEU A 6 15.76 7.97 1.58
CA LEU A 6 14.45 7.30 1.64
C LEU A 6 13.46 7.86 0.62
N SER A 7 13.54 9.18 0.36
CA SER A 7 12.78 9.79 -0.73
C SER A 7 13.22 9.28 -2.11
N LEU A 8 14.47 8.84 -2.25
CA LEU A 8 14.99 8.31 -3.51
C LEU A 8 14.45 6.91 -3.84
N VAL A 9 14.30 6.02 -2.87
CA VAL A 9 13.75 4.67 -3.10
C VAL A 9 12.25 4.73 -3.38
N LEU A 10 11.53 5.65 -2.74
CA LEU A 10 10.11 5.86 -2.99
C LEU A 10 9.84 6.67 -4.27
N CYS A 11 10.70 7.65 -4.58
CA CYS A 11 10.68 8.35 -5.87
C CYS A 11 11.08 7.42 -7.03
N LEU A 12 11.92 6.41 -6.81
CA LEU A 12 12.19 5.35 -7.80
C LEU A 12 10.95 4.50 -8.08
N PHE A 13 10.05 4.28 -7.12
CA PHE A 13 8.74 3.66 -7.37
C PHE A 13 7.82 4.54 -8.24
N CYS A 14 7.92 5.87 -8.14
CA CYS A 14 7.19 6.80 -9.01
C CYS A 14 7.90 7.05 -10.35
N SER A 15 9.24 7.09 -10.39
CA SER A 15 10.00 7.44 -11.60
C SER A 15 10.17 6.29 -12.59
N LEU A 16 10.07 5.03 -12.14
CA LEU A 16 10.08 3.87 -13.05
C LEU A 16 8.85 3.76 -13.96
N ASN A 17 7.75 4.48 -13.64
CA ASN A 17 6.64 4.62 -14.58
C ASN A 17 6.90 5.66 -15.70
N MET A 18 7.94 6.49 -15.62
CA MET A 18 8.26 7.49 -16.65
C MET A 18 9.15 6.96 -17.79
N ALA A 19 9.83 5.84 -17.59
CA ALA A 19 10.74 5.30 -18.61
C ALA A 19 10.05 4.42 -19.68
N ALA A 20 8.73 4.19 -19.58
CA ALA A 20 8.00 3.32 -20.52
C ALA A 20 7.21 4.05 -21.61
N GLN A 21 7.23 5.40 -21.65
CA GLN A 21 6.59 6.16 -22.74
C GLN A 21 7.66 6.80 -23.61
N GLY A 22 8.04 6.06 -24.65
CA GLY A 22 8.82 6.62 -25.76
C GLY A 22 7.98 7.64 -26.54
N SER A 23 8.56 8.79 -26.76
CA SER A 23 8.03 9.87 -27.59
C SER A 23 7.81 9.39 -29.03
N ASP A 24 6.55 9.38 -29.47
CA ASP A 24 6.26 9.38 -30.89
C ASP A 24 6.51 10.79 -31.46
N ILE A 25 7.62 10.94 -32.14
CA ILE A 25 7.87 12.07 -33.02
C ILE A 25 7.47 11.60 -34.43
N GLY A 26 6.51 12.31 -35.02
CA GLY A 26 6.00 12.04 -36.34
C GLY A 26 7.12 11.99 -37.40
N SER A 27 7.09 10.99 -38.23
CA SER A 27 7.88 10.87 -39.44
C SER A 27 7.00 10.94 -40.67
N ASN A 28 7.40 11.77 -41.60
CA ASN A 28 6.85 11.89 -42.97
C ASN A 28 6.82 10.53 -43.68
N PRO A 29 5.82 10.30 -44.55
CA PRO A 29 5.79 9.10 -45.40
C PRO A 29 6.54 9.37 -46.70
N GLU A 30 7.77 8.86 -46.82
CA GLU A 30 8.42 8.51 -48.10
C GLU A 30 9.85 8.07 -47.81
N ASP A 31 10.03 6.80 -47.48
CA ASP A 31 11.21 6.02 -47.93
C ASP A 31 10.97 4.52 -47.70
N THR A 32 10.71 3.81 -48.79
CA THR A 32 10.51 2.35 -48.77
C THR A 32 11.89 1.65 -48.81
N THR A 33 12.68 1.86 -47.78
CA THR A 33 13.85 1.04 -47.49
C THR A 33 13.49 0.01 -46.44
N ILE A 34 13.54 -1.26 -46.75
CA ILE A 34 13.37 -2.38 -45.83
C ILE A 34 14.49 -2.30 -44.80
N HIS A 35 14.31 -1.52 -43.76
CA HIS A 35 15.22 -1.50 -42.62
C HIS A 35 15.10 -2.85 -41.89
N GLN A 36 16.14 -3.68 -42.04
CA GLN A 36 16.30 -4.83 -41.15
C GLN A 36 16.34 -4.32 -39.70
N LEU A 37 15.28 -4.62 -38.95
CA LEU A 37 15.18 -4.25 -37.54
C LEU A 37 16.41 -4.73 -36.77
N SER A 38 16.99 -3.87 -35.99
CA SER A 38 18.12 -4.22 -35.13
C SER A 38 17.75 -5.34 -34.16
N LYS A 39 18.74 -6.13 -33.71
CA LYS A 39 18.52 -7.19 -32.70
C LYS A 39 17.81 -6.65 -31.44
N LYS A 40 18.01 -5.38 -31.09
CA LYS A 40 17.37 -4.68 -29.96
C LYS A 40 15.90 -4.40 -30.24
N GLU A 41 15.55 -3.99 -31.45
CA GLU A 41 14.16 -3.74 -31.87
C GLU A 41 13.38 -5.04 -32.02
N LEU A 42 13.97 -6.08 -32.59
CA LEU A 42 13.36 -7.42 -32.63
C LEU A 42 13.08 -7.98 -31.23
N ARG A 43 13.99 -7.77 -30.26
CA ARG A 43 13.75 -8.12 -28.86
C ARG A 43 12.61 -7.30 -28.26
N ARG A 44 12.55 -5.98 -28.51
CA ARG A 44 11.47 -5.10 -28.04
C ARG A 44 10.11 -5.54 -28.60
N GLN A 45 10.04 -5.86 -29.90
CA GLN A 45 8.80 -6.36 -30.52
C GLN A 45 8.39 -7.72 -29.96
N LYS A 46 9.32 -8.66 -29.72
CA LYS A 46 9.03 -9.94 -29.08
C LYS A 46 8.53 -9.75 -27.65
N VAL A 47 9.09 -8.84 -26.89
CA VAL A 47 8.63 -8.51 -25.54
C VAL A 47 7.25 -7.86 -25.58
N ALA A 48 7.00 -6.92 -26.49
CA ALA A 48 5.71 -6.25 -26.65
C ALA A 48 4.56 -7.23 -26.98
N LYS A 49 4.86 -8.32 -27.72
CA LYS A 49 3.88 -9.38 -28.04
C LYS A 49 3.56 -10.32 -26.89
N ARG A 50 4.36 -10.33 -25.80
CA ARG A 50 4.08 -11.19 -24.65
C ARG A 50 2.88 -10.69 -23.87
N ASN A 51 2.04 -11.60 -23.41
CA ASN A 51 0.96 -11.24 -22.52
C ASN A 51 1.47 -10.81 -21.14
N ILE A 52 2.52 -11.45 -20.63
CA ILE A 52 3.09 -11.20 -19.31
C ILE A 52 4.33 -10.32 -19.45
N HIS A 53 4.35 -9.21 -18.72
CA HIS A 53 5.52 -8.35 -18.55
C HIS A 53 5.88 -8.32 -17.07
N TYR A 54 7.16 -8.31 -16.78
CA TYR A 54 7.67 -8.20 -15.41
C TYR A 54 8.83 -7.21 -15.38
N ASN A 55 8.85 -6.39 -14.34
CA ASN A 55 9.93 -5.50 -13.98
C ASN A 55 10.39 -5.89 -12.58
N ILE A 56 11.68 -6.09 -12.39
CA ILE A 56 12.27 -6.46 -11.10
C ILE A 56 13.31 -5.40 -10.77
N LEU A 57 13.27 -4.90 -9.55
CA LEU A 57 14.22 -3.96 -8.99
C LEU A 57 14.61 -4.45 -7.60
N GLY A 58 15.88 -4.31 -7.22
CA GLY A 58 16.32 -4.64 -5.89
C GLY A 58 17.72 -4.11 -5.60
N GLY A 59 18.05 -4.04 -4.33
CA GLY A 59 19.36 -3.58 -3.87
C GLY A 59 19.41 -3.31 -2.37
N PRO A 60 20.58 -2.93 -1.87
CA PRO A 60 20.74 -2.49 -0.49
C PRO A 60 20.06 -1.14 -0.29
N SER A 61 19.50 -0.94 0.89
CA SER A 61 18.83 0.28 1.31
C SER A 61 18.99 0.51 2.81
N TYR A 62 18.69 1.71 3.25
CA TYR A 62 18.65 2.09 4.65
C TYR A 62 17.39 2.89 4.93
N THR A 63 16.71 2.58 6.02
CA THR A 63 15.58 3.37 6.51
C THR A 63 15.74 3.67 8.00
N PRO A 64 15.28 4.85 8.48
CA PRO A 64 15.33 5.15 9.91
C PRO A 64 14.51 4.20 10.77
N ASP A 65 13.48 3.56 10.20
CA ASP A 65 12.59 2.64 10.92
C ASP A 65 13.18 1.22 11.05
N PHE A 66 13.91 0.75 10.03
CA PHE A 66 14.36 -0.65 9.93
C PHE A 66 15.87 -0.82 9.79
N GLY A 67 16.63 0.27 9.88
CA GLY A 67 18.08 0.22 9.70
C GLY A 67 18.50 -0.19 8.28
N ALA A 68 19.59 -0.91 8.17
CA ALA A 68 20.10 -1.44 6.91
C ALA A 68 19.32 -2.69 6.47
N LEU A 69 19.01 -2.77 5.17
CA LEU A 69 18.22 -3.86 4.60
C LEU A 69 18.60 -4.14 3.14
N ILE A 70 18.26 -5.32 2.66
CA ILE A 70 18.24 -5.65 1.24
C ILE A 70 16.77 -5.77 0.83
N GLY A 71 16.36 -4.94 -0.13
CA GLY A 71 15.00 -4.91 -0.65
C GLY A 71 14.93 -5.35 -2.10
N GLY A 72 13.81 -5.95 -2.46
CA GLY A 72 13.45 -6.27 -3.84
C GLY A 72 11.98 -6.00 -4.11
N SER A 73 11.68 -5.60 -5.34
CA SER A 73 10.31 -5.45 -5.80
C SER A 73 10.15 -6.04 -7.19
N ALA A 74 8.98 -6.59 -7.45
CA ALA A 74 8.60 -7.08 -8.76
C ALA A 74 7.21 -6.54 -9.12
N LEU A 75 7.07 -6.07 -10.36
CA LEU A 75 5.81 -5.66 -10.93
C LEU A 75 5.49 -6.60 -12.10
N VAL A 76 4.49 -7.45 -11.94
CA VAL A 76 4.01 -8.32 -13.01
C VAL A 76 2.73 -7.71 -13.59
N THR A 77 2.66 -7.57 -14.91
CA THR A 77 1.47 -7.07 -15.61
C THR A 77 1.06 -8.04 -16.71
N PHE A 78 -0.23 -8.34 -16.78
CA PHE A 78 -0.79 -9.28 -17.76
C PHE A 78 -2.26 -8.97 -18.06
N ARG A 79 -2.79 -9.53 -19.15
CA ARG A 79 -4.23 -9.54 -19.40
C ARG A 79 -4.81 -10.90 -19.03
N MET A 80 -5.95 -10.91 -18.36
CA MET A 80 -6.67 -12.16 -18.03
C MET A 80 -7.11 -12.91 -19.29
N ASN A 81 -7.47 -12.17 -20.34
CA ASN A 81 -7.69 -12.72 -21.68
C ASN A 81 -6.64 -12.11 -22.64
N PRO A 82 -5.63 -12.88 -23.08
CA PRO A 82 -4.59 -12.40 -23.99
C PRO A 82 -5.11 -11.89 -25.34
N SER A 83 -6.24 -12.44 -25.83
CA SER A 83 -6.84 -12.08 -27.12
C SER A 83 -7.60 -10.75 -27.08
N ASP A 84 -7.95 -10.24 -25.87
CA ASP A 84 -8.69 -9.00 -25.70
C ASP A 84 -7.70 -7.83 -25.49
N THR A 85 -7.36 -7.14 -26.57
CA THR A 85 -6.44 -5.99 -26.53
C THR A 85 -7.00 -4.77 -25.83
N LEU A 86 -8.32 -4.68 -25.68
CA LEU A 86 -9.03 -3.58 -25.01
C LEU A 86 -9.14 -3.79 -23.49
N GLN A 87 -8.94 -5.02 -23.02
CA GLN A 87 -8.97 -5.33 -21.60
C GLN A 87 -7.85 -4.60 -20.86
N LYS A 88 -8.17 -3.94 -19.73
CA LYS A 88 -7.18 -3.38 -18.81
C LYS A 88 -6.21 -4.47 -18.35
N ARG A 89 -4.93 -4.14 -18.26
CA ARG A 89 -3.92 -5.07 -17.72
C ARG A 89 -4.09 -5.22 -16.23
N SER A 90 -4.11 -6.44 -15.78
CA SER A 90 -3.96 -6.81 -14.36
C SER A 90 -2.54 -6.55 -13.92
N VAL A 91 -2.38 -6.15 -12.66
CA VAL A 91 -1.11 -5.75 -12.08
C VAL A 91 -0.91 -6.50 -10.77
N LEU A 92 0.28 -7.06 -10.58
CA LEU A 92 0.67 -7.76 -9.37
C LEU A 92 1.98 -7.15 -8.83
N PRO A 93 1.89 -6.05 -8.06
CA PRO A 93 3.03 -5.52 -7.34
C PRO A 93 3.40 -6.45 -6.18
N MET A 94 4.69 -6.76 -6.07
CA MET A 94 5.26 -7.55 -4.98
C MET A 94 6.47 -6.83 -4.44
N ALA A 95 6.70 -6.92 -3.13
CA ALA A 95 7.89 -6.39 -2.48
C ALA A 95 8.35 -7.35 -1.39
N VAL A 96 9.66 -7.47 -1.24
CA VAL A 96 10.32 -8.19 -0.15
C VAL A 96 11.44 -7.33 0.39
N ALA A 97 11.60 -7.33 1.71
CA ALA A 97 12.73 -6.69 2.37
C ALA A 97 13.24 -7.58 3.50
N VAL A 98 14.54 -7.77 3.55
CA VAL A 98 15.26 -8.50 4.62
C VAL A 98 16.14 -7.50 5.35
N MET A 99 15.94 -7.34 6.66
CA MET A 99 16.66 -6.42 7.52
C MET A 99 17.89 -7.11 8.13
N PHE A 100 19.00 -6.39 8.23
CA PHE A 100 20.24 -6.93 8.83
C PHE A 100 20.11 -7.15 10.34
N GLU A 101 19.25 -6.39 11.01
CA GLU A 101 18.92 -6.59 12.44
C GLU A 101 17.95 -7.75 12.68
N GLY A 102 17.73 -8.55 11.66
CA GLY A 102 16.80 -9.69 11.69
C GLY A 102 15.36 -9.27 11.42
N GLY A 103 14.86 -9.66 10.27
CA GLY A 103 13.46 -9.40 9.90
C GLY A 103 13.18 -9.62 8.44
N LEU A 104 11.89 -9.85 8.15
CA LEU A 104 11.39 -10.08 6.80
C LEU A 104 10.05 -9.37 6.62
N ASN A 105 9.96 -8.55 5.59
CA ASN A 105 8.69 -8.02 5.11
C ASN A 105 8.38 -8.55 3.72
N LEU A 106 7.20 -9.11 3.54
CA LEU A 106 6.65 -9.53 2.25
C LEU A 106 5.33 -8.82 2.02
N MET A 107 5.14 -8.25 0.83
CA MET A 107 3.90 -7.61 0.42
C MET A 107 3.55 -7.99 -1.01
N VAL A 108 2.28 -8.36 -1.22
CA VAL A 108 1.69 -8.60 -2.53
C VAL A 108 0.35 -7.86 -2.61
N LYS A 109 0.15 -7.05 -3.66
CA LYS A 109 -1.08 -6.26 -3.86
C LYS A 109 -1.71 -6.55 -5.22
N PRO A 110 -2.42 -7.68 -5.42
CA PRO A 110 -3.05 -7.99 -6.68
C PRO A 110 -4.12 -6.97 -7.07
N GLN A 111 -4.14 -6.61 -8.35
CA GLN A 111 -5.19 -5.81 -9.00
C GLN A 111 -5.57 -6.51 -10.30
N LEU A 112 -6.60 -7.35 -10.24
CA LEU A 112 -7.05 -8.16 -11.36
C LEU A 112 -8.26 -7.50 -12.02
N PHE A 113 -8.14 -7.26 -13.33
CA PHE A 113 -9.20 -6.66 -14.13
C PHE A 113 -9.79 -7.73 -15.07
N PHE A 114 -11.11 -7.87 -15.03
CA PHE A 114 -11.82 -8.83 -15.85
C PHE A 114 -12.48 -8.14 -17.07
N LYS A 115 -13.09 -8.94 -17.94
CA LYS A 115 -13.65 -8.52 -19.22
C LYS A 115 -14.57 -7.28 -19.07
N ASN A 116 -14.36 -6.29 -19.92
CA ASN A 116 -15.12 -5.02 -19.97
C ASN A 116 -15.08 -4.24 -18.66
N ASP A 117 -14.10 -4.52 -17.79
CA ASP A 117 -13.96 -3.89 -16.47
C ASP A 117 -15.23 -3.97 -15.60
N LYS A 118 -16.04 -5.04 -15.82
CA LYS A 118 -17.29 -5.27 -15.08
C LYS A 118 -17.02 -5.77 -13.66
N PHE A 119 -15.92 -6.47 -13.49
CA PHE A 119 -15.50 -7.09 -12.23
C PHE A 119 -14.02 -6.87 -12.01
N ARG A 120 -13.65 -6.60 -10.78
CA ARG A 120 -12.26 -6.45 -10.33
C ARG A 120 -12.04 -7.25 -9.05
N ILE A 121 -10.92 -7.92 -8.93
CA ILE A 121 -10.45 -8.47 -7.65
C ILE A 121 -9.18 -7.74 -7.29
N PHE A 122 -9.22 -7.02 -6.20
CA PHE A 122 -8.06 -6.37 -5.62
C PHE A 122 -7.76 -7.01 -4.27
N GLY A 123 -6.58 -6.76 -3.75
CA GLY A 123 -6.26 -7.29 -2.43
C GLY A 123 -4.93 -6.80 -1.90
N LYS A 124 -4.69 -7.21 -0.67
CA LYS A 124 -3.43 -7.00 0.03
C LYS A 124 -3.11 -8.26 0.80
N PHE A 125 -1.94 -8.82 0.55
CA PHE A 125 -1.32 -9.83 1.38
C PHE A 125 -0.02 -9.25 1.93
N THR A 126 0.16 -9.30 3.25
CA THR A 126 1.41 -8.92 3.90
C THR A 126 1.79 -9.99 4.91
N TYR A 127 3.07 -10.29 4.95
CA TYR A 127 3.73 -10.97 6.06
C TYR A 127 4.84 -10.07 6.56
N LYS A 128 4.95 -9.94 7.87
CA LYS A 128 5.90 -9.03 8.49
C LYS A 128 6.47 -9.67 9.76
N ASN A 129 7.78 -9.64 9.87
CA ASN A 129 8.50 -9.99 11.09
C ASN A 129 9.64 -8.99 11.22
N THR A 130 9.49 -7.99 12.09
CA THR A 130 10.42 -6.85 12.19
C THR A 130 10.43 -6.28 13.59
N LEU A 131 11.49 -5.55 13.93
CA LEU A 131 11.47 -4.65 15.07
C LEU A 131 10.58 -3.45 14.78
N GLU A 132 9.70 -3.11 15.70
CA GLU A 132 8.78 -1.98 15.65
C GLU A 132 8.74 -1.25 16.99
N ASN A 133 8.10 -0.09 16.98
CA ASN A 133 7.99 0.73 18.19
C ASN A 133 6.52 1.02 18.51
N PHE A 134 6.18 0.96 19.80
CA PHE A 134 4.88 1.36 20.32
C PHE A 134 5.03 2.61 21.19
N TYR A 135 4.39 3.69 20.77
CA TYR A 135 4.50 5.00 21.39
C TYR A 135 3.30 5.33 22.29
N GLY A 136 2.41 4.37 22.56
CA GLY A 136 1.14 4.59 23.28
C GLY A 136 0.00 4.98 22.35
N ILE A 137 -1.10 5.48 22.95
CA ILE A 137 -2.33 5.89 22.26
C ILE A 137 -2.59 7.37 22.50
N GLY A 138 -2.98 8.08 21.43
CA GLY A 138 -3.30 9.50 21.47
C GLY A 138 -2.08 10.42 21.27
N TYR A 139 -2.32 11.60 20.69
CA TYR A 139 -1.29 12.55 20.29
C TYR A 139 -0.38 12.95 21.47
N ALA A 140 -0.97 13.24 22.63
CA ALA A 140 -0.19 13.72 23.80
C ALA A 140 0.83 12.66 24.26
N THR A 141 0.43 11.38 24.33
CA THR A 141 1.32 10.28 24.70
C THR A 141 2.37 10.03 23.60
N ASN A 142 1.92 9.93 22.35
CA ASN A 142 2.81 9.61 21.22
C ASN A 142 3.90 10.66 21.00
N LYS A 143 3.60 11.94 21.21
CA LYS A 143 4.54 13.05 21.03
C LYS A 143 5.71 13.01 22.01
N HIS A 144 5.46 12.57 23.24
CA HIS A 144 6.42 12.62 24.34
C HIS A 144 7.09 11.27 24.60
N TYR A 145 6.61 10.18 23.96
CA TYR A 145 7.18 8.87 24.19
C TYR A 145 8.48 8.71 23.39
N GLU A 146 9.56 8.46 24.11
CA GLU A 146 10.89 8.33 23.52
C GLU A 146 11.06 6.98 22.79
N ARG A 147 11.63 7.03 21.58
CA ARG A 147 11.97 5.85 20.81
C ARG A 147 13.32 5.30 21.26
N SER A 148 13.32 4.09 21.83
CA SER A 148 14.55 3.33 22.11
C SER A 148 14.26 1.84 22.20
N ASP A 149 15.35 1.05 22.19
CA ASP A 149 15.36 -0.40 22.42
C ASP A 149 14.89 -0.78 23.84
N SER A 150 14.98 0.13 24.78
CA SER A 150 14.57 -0.07 26.16
C SER A 150 13.17 0.44 26.50
N THR A 151 12.61 1.39 25.74
CA THR A 151 11.33 2.05 26.07
C THR A 151 10.16 1.66 25.17
N SER A 152 10.36 1.52 23.86
CA SER A 152 9.25 1.42 22.89
C SER A 152 9.33 0.22 21.96
N GLU A 153 10.50 -0.41 21.85
CA GLU A 153 10.76 -1.46 20.88
C GLU A 153 10.09 -2.79 21.25
N TYR A 154 9.65 -3.49 20.25
CA TYR A 154 9.17 -4.87 20.33
C TYR A 154 9.37 -5.58 18.98
N ARG A 155 9.39 -6.90 19.01
CA ARG A 155 9.37 -7.70 17.76
C ARG A 155 7.93 -7.93 17.34
N TYR A 156 7.59 -7.39 16.18
CA TYR A 156 6.32 -7.67 15.52
C TYR A 156 6.45 -8.88 14.60
N SER A 157 5.48 -9.79 14.64
CA SER A 157 5.30 -10.87 13.68
C SER A 157 3.83 -11.03 13.34
N GLY A 158 3.49 -11.01 12.07
CA GLY A 158 2.08 -11.09 11.68
C GLY A 158 1.87 -11.20 10.19
N PHE A 159 0.60 -11.48 9.83
CA PHE A 159 0.16 -11.47 8.45
C PHE A 159 -1.20 -10.77 8.32
N GLN A 160 -1.48 -10.27 7.13
CA GLN A 160 -2.79 -9.77 6.75
C GLN A 160 -3.15 -10.29 5.36
N ILE A 161 -4.38 -10.78 5.21
CA ILE A 161 -5.00 -11.20 3.95
C ILE A 161 -6.29 -10.40 3.81
N ASN A 162 -6.31 -9.50 2.83
CA ASN A 162 -7.42 -8.57 2.66
C ASN A 162 -7.81 -8.51 1.17
N PRO A 163 -8.62 -9.44 0.65
CA PRO A 163 -9.22 -9.37 -0.67
C PRO A 163 -10.48 -8.52 -0.67
N TRP A 164 -10.73 -7.80 -1.78
CA TRP A 164 -12.00 -7.15 -2.05
C TRP A 164 -12.44 -7.36 -3.50
N PHE A 165 -13.75 -7.50 -3.67
CA PHE A 165 -14.40 -7.86 -4.90
C PHE A 165 -15.29 -6.71 -5.36
N LEU A 166 -14.98 -6.12 -6.48
CA LEU A 166 -15.59 -4.90 -6.99
C LEU A 166 -16.42 -5.20 -8.23
N PHE A 167 -17.71 -4.98 -8.13
CA PHE A 167 -18.65 -5.10 -9.25
C PHE A 167 -19.01 -3.70 -9.75
N ARG A 168 -18.92 -3.49 -11.07
CA ARG A 168 -19.29 -2.22 -11.69
C ARG A 168 -20.81 -2.03 -11.63
N LEU A 169 -21.26 -0.87 -11.19
CA LEU A 169 -22.68 -0.50 -11.16
C LEU A 169 -23.09 0.07 -12.51
N GLY A 170 -23.70 -0.78 -13.34
CA GLY A 170 -24.14 -0.42 -14.68
C GLY A 170 -22.97 -0.02 -15.61
N LYS A 171 -23.14 1.11 -16.31
CA LYS A 171 -22.11 1.72 -17.18
C LYS A 171 -21.36 2.87 -16.49
N SER A 172 -21.58 3.06 -15.20
CA SER A 172 -20.99 4.15 -14.43
C SER A 172 -19.53 3.89 -14.06
N ASN A 173 -18.89 4.87 -13.42
CA ASN A 173 -17.57 4.74 -12.79
C ASN A 173 -17.65 4.28 -11.33
N PHE A 174 -18.83 3.87 -10.87
CA PHE A 174 -19.02 3.31 -9.54
C PHE A 174 -18.80 1.80 -9.53
N PHE A 175 -18.14 1.35 -8.48
CA PHE A 175 -17.92 -0.06 -8.16
C PHE A 175 -18.31 -0.30 -6.73
N ALA A 176 -18.92 -1.44 -6.44
CA ALA A 176 -19.27 -1.81 -5.08
C ALA A 176 -19.08 -3.31 -4.88
N GLY A 177 -18.89 -3.72 -3.63
CA GLY A 177 -18.82 -5.14 -3.33
C GLY A 177 -18.26 -5.48 -1.97
N PRO A 178 -18.19 -6.78 -1.66
CA PRO A 178 -17.72 -7.27 -0.38
C PRO A 178 -16.20 -7.24 -0.25
N GLN A 179 -15.75 -7.20 1.01
CA GLN A 179 -14.37 -7.28 1.42
C GLN A 179 -14.24 -8.24 2.60
N ILE A 180 -13.13 -8.96 2.65
CA ILE A 180 -12.73 -9.80 3.79
C ILE A 180 -11.39 -9.24 4.30
N ASP A 181 -11.21 -9.20 5.61
CA ASP A 181 -9.93 -8.85 6.23
C ASP A 181 -9.61 -9.84 7.35
N LEU A 182 -8.54 -10.59 7.17
CA LEU A 182 -8.01 -11.52 8.14
C LEU A 182 -6.61 -11.05 8.52
N SER A 183 -6.36 -10.85 9.80
CA SER A 183 -5.02 -10.52 10.28
C SER A 183 -4.68 -11.21 11.59
N TYR A 184 -3.44 -11.62 11.69
CA TYR A 184 -2.83 -12.09 12.92
C TYR A 184 -1.67 -11.18 13.25
N ASP A 185 -1.68 -10.65 14.46
CA ASP A 185 -0.71 -9.71 14.98
C ASP A 185 -0.11 -10.29 16.27
N LYS A 186 1.22 -10.40 16.33
CA LYS A 186 1.95 -10.83 17.52
C LYS A 186 3.06 -9.82 17.82
N MET A 187 3.07 -9.33 19.04
CA MET A 187 4.17 -8.57 19.63
C MET A 187 4.88 -9.49 20.60
N SER A 188 6.18 -9.63 20.46
CA SER A 188 7.06 -10.41 21.35
C SER A 188 8.27 -9.58 21.70
N GLU A 189 9.03 -10.03 22.71
CA GLU A 189 10.24 -9.36 23.15
C GLU A 189 10.02 -7.85 23.45
N PRO A 190 9.00 -7.48 24.25
CA PRO A 190 8.75 -6.07 24.52
C PRO A 190 9.91 -5.47 25.33
N ALA A 191 10.28 -4.25 24.99
CA ALA A 191 11.26 -3.47 25.71
C ALA A 191 10.96 -3.41 27.22
N LYS A 192 12.00 -3.32 28.04
CA LYS A 192 11.88 -3.38 29.51
C LYS A 192 10.84 -2.39 30.06
N TYR A 193 10.88 -1.13 29.62
CA TYR A 193 9.96 -0.09 30.11
C TYR A 193 8.64 -0.05 29.33
N LEU A 194 8.55 -0.69 28.18
CA LEU A 194 7.29 -0.85 27.45
C LEU A 194 6.28 -1.66 28.27
N VAL A 195 6.74 -2.69 28.95
CA VAL A 195 5.89 -3.54 29.80
C VAL A 195 5.16 -2.75 30.86
N ASP A 196 5.73 -1.65 31.34
CA ASP A 196 5.14 -0.79 32.37
C ASP A 196 4.30 0.36 31.83
N GLN A 197 4.28 0.56 30.52
CA GLN A 197 3.47 1.60 29.88
C GLN A 197 1.96 1.32 30.07
N SER A 198 1.23 2.35 30.49
CA SER A 198 -0.21 2.23 30.84
C SER A 198 -1.09 1.76 29.68
N ASP A 199 -0.87 2.30 28.47
CA ASP A 199 -1.64 1.92 27.28
C ASP A 199 -1.33 0.50 26.83
N TYR A 200 -0.06 0.08 26.91
CA TYR A 200 0.34 -1.27 26.60
C TYR A 200 -0.36 -2.30 27.51
N LYS A 201 -0.33 -2.06 28.83
CA LYS A 201 -1.04 -2.89 29.82
C LYS A 201 -2.56 -2.90 29.60
N ARG A 202 -3.13 -1.72 29.41
CA ARG A 202 -4.60 -1.55 29.21
C ARG A 202 -5.11 -2.32 27.98
N LEU A 203 -4.28 -2.45 26.94
CA LEU A 203 -4.59 -3.17 25.71
C LEU A 203 -4.22 -4.67 25.76
N GLY A 204 -3.87 -5.20 26.92
CA GLY A 204 -3.58 -6.62 27.12
C GLY A 204 -2.12 -7.01 26.90
N GLY A 205 -1.22 -6.04 26.79
CA GLY A 205 0.20 -6.29 26.69
C GLY A 205 0.78 -6.81 28.00
N THR A 206 1.67 -7.80 27.93
CA THR A 206 2.33 -8.46 29.07
C THR A 206 3.82 -8.50 28.86
N ALA A 207 4.57 -8.95 29.89
CA ALA A 207 6.01 -9.21 29.77
C ALA A 207 6.35 -10.29 28.70
N HIS A 208 5.39 -11.15 28.38
CA HIS A 208 5.54 -12.18 27.32
C HIS A 208 5.08 -11.70 25.95
N GLY A 209 4.58 -10.46 25.85
CA GLY A 209 4.08 -9.84 24.63
C GLY A 209 2.56 -9.78 24.55
N TYR A 210 2.07 -9.73 23.33
CA TYR A 210 0.64 -9.60 22.99
C TYR A 210 0.38 -10.33 21.68
N SER A 211 -0.77 -10.95 21.55
CA SER A 211 -1.22 -11.49 20.25
C SER A 211 -2.72 -11.29 20.06
N ASN A 212 -3.12 -11.15 18.79
CA ASN A 212 -4.51 -10.95 18.42
C ASN A 212 -4.78 -11.51 17.03
N PHE A 213 -5.91 -12.17 16.86
CA PHE A 213 -6.46 -12.52 15.55
C PHE A 213 -7.71 -11.69 15.27
N SER A 214 -7.72 -11.01 14.15
CA SER A 214 -8.86 -10.21 13.68
C SER A 214 -9.45 -10.84 12.44
N SER A 215 -10.74 -11.15 12.48
CA SER A 215 -11.50 -11.65 11.34
C SER A 215 -12.67 -10.70 11.07
N GLY A 216 -12.68 -10.10 9.90
CA GLY A 216 -13.64 -9.08 9.51
C GLY A 216 -14.21 -9.29 8.13
N VAL A 217 -15.45 -8.85 7.97
CA VAL A 217 -16.14 -8.74 6.70
C VAL A 217 -16.62 -7.31 6.52
N GLY A 218 -16.71 -6.87 5.29
CA GLY A 218 -17.11 -5.52 5.01
C GLY A 218 -17.63 -5.31 3.60
N PHE A 219 -17.96 -4.08 3.36
CA PHE A 219 -18.45 -3.61 2.08
C PHE A 219 -17.71 -2.34 1.68
N LEU A 220 -17.47 -2.19 0.38
CA LEU A 220 -16.82 -1.01 -0.17
C LEU A 220 -17.62 -0.45 -1.34
N LEU A 221 -17.55 0.89 -1.48
CA LEU A 221 -18.07 1.67 -2.60
C LEU A 221 -16.93 2.52 -3.13
N THR A 222 -16.60 2.33 -4.41
CA THR A 222 -15.52 3.05 -5.08
C THR A 222 -16.04 3.80 -6.29
N TYR A 223 -15.66 5.07 -6.44
CA TYR A 223 -15.80 5.84 -7.65
C TYR A 223 -14.41 6.11 -8.26
N ASP A 224 -14.20 5.74 -9.52
CA ASP A 224 -12.91 5.88 -10.18
C ASP A 224 -13.06 6.42 -11.61
N SER A 225 -12.88 7.72 -11.76
CA SER A 225 -12.90 8.43 -13.05
C SER A 225 -11.51 8.86 -13.54
N ARG A 226 -10.44 8.33 -12.92
CA ARG A 226 -9.06 8.65 -13.33
C ARG A 226 -8.81 8.15 -14.74
N ASP A 227 -8.09 8.97 -15.52
CA ASP A 227 -7.65 8.60 -16.86
C ASP A 227 -6.69 7.40 -16.83
N ILE A 228 -5.65 7.46 -16.00
CA ILE A 228 -4.68 6.38 -15.80
C ILE A 228 -4.54 6.14 -14.30
N PRO A 229 -5.07 5.02 -13.74
CA PRO A 229 -5.06 4.78 -12.29
C PRO A 229 -3.68 4.82 -11.64
N ALA A 230 -2.63 4.38 -12.35
CA ALA A 230 -1.26 4.33 -11.82
C ALA A 230 -0.54 5.69 -11.87
N ASN A 231 -0.91 6.58 -12.84
CA ASN A 231 -0.29 7.89 -13.02
C ASN A 231 -1.32 8.87 -13.58
N ALA A 232 -2.25 9.31 -12.74
CA ALA A 232 -3.39 10.10 -13.15
C ALA A 232 -3.01 11.56 -13.45
N TYR A 233 -3.45 12.07 -14.59
CA TYR A 233 -3.39 13.49 -14.95
C TYR A 233 -4.67 14.23 -14.62
N LYS A 234 -5.81 13.52 -14.63
CA LYS A 234 -7.13 14.08 -14.32
C LYS A 234 -8.06 13.01 -13.77
N GLY A 235 -9.07 13.46 -13.03
CA GLY A 235 -10.14 12.62 -12.52
C GLY A 235 -10.15 12.53 -11.00
N ILE A 236 -11.11 11.78 -10.50
CA ILE A 236 -11.38 11.58 -9.08
C ILE A 236 -11.34 10.10 -8.77
N TYR A 237 -10.77 9.77 -7.64
CA TYR A 237 -10.88 8.50 -6.97
C TYR A 237 -11.49 8.74 -5.59
N LEU A 238 -12.59 8.06 -5.30
CA LEU A 238 -13.21 8.04 -3.98
C LEU A 238 -13.45 6.58 -3.60
N ASP A 239 -12.99 6.19 -2.44
CA ASP A 239 -13.17 4.86 -1.89
C ASP A 239 -13.69 4.97 -0.46
N PHE A 240 -14.81 4.34 -0.20
CA PHE A 240 -15.43 4.26 1.12
C PHE A 240 -15.53 2.79 1.53
N ARG A 241 -15.07 2.45 2.72
CA ARG A 241 -15.03 1.10 3.26
C ARG A 241 -15.61 1.06 4.65
N GLY A 242 -16.49 0.12 4.88
CA GLY A 242 -16.95 -0.26 6.21
C GLY A 242 -16.65 -1.72 6.47
N LEU A 243 -15.96 -2.03 7.56
CA LEU A 243 -15.66 -3.38 8.01
C LEU A 243 -16.17 -3.58 9.43
N MET A 244 -16.70 -4.76 9.69
CA MET A 244 -17.01 -5.23 11.02
C MET A 244 -16.17 -6.46 11.34
N TYR A 245 -15.57 -6.47 12.50
CA TYR A 245 -14.79 -7.56 13.06
C TYR A 245 -15.52 -8.09 14.26
N GLN A 246 -15.77 -9.40 14.29
CA GLN A 246 -16.62 -9.99 15.31
C GLN A 246 -16.08 -11.34 15.77
N LYS A 247 -16.25 -11.65 17.06
CA LYS A 247 -15.84 -12.95 17.64
C LYS A 247 -16.52 -14.13 16.97
N PHE A 248 -17.77 -13.98 16.53
CA PHE A 248 -18.47 -15.06 15.80
C PHE A 248 -17.88 -15.35 14.41
N LEU A 249 -17.05 -14.44 13.85
CA LEU A 249 -16.26 -14.68 12.64
C LEU A 249 -14.91 -15.34 12.93
N GLY A 250 -14.65 -15.73 14.18
CA GLY A 250 -13.41 -16.35 14.64
C GLY A 250 -12.33 -15.37 15.11
N GLY A 251 -12.64 -14.08 15.21
CA GLY A 251 -11.71 -13.08 15.77
C GLY A 251 -11.73 -13.01 17.29
N ASP A 252 -10.73 -12.35 17.88
CA ASP A 252 -10.60 -12.19 19.34
C ASP A 252 -11.41 -11.01 19.87
N ASN A 253 -11.74 -10.00 19.04
CA ASN A 253 -12.36 -8.75 19.48
C ASN A 253 -13.55 -8.35 18.61
N ASN A 254 -14.43 -7.50 19.18
CA ASN A 254 -15.57 -6.91 18.48
C ASN A 254 -15.29 -5.44 18.20
N PHE A 255 -15.06 -5.06 16.94
CA PHE A 255 -14.83 -3.68 16.55
C PHE A 255 -15.27 -3.39 15.12
N TYR A 256 -15.31 -2.12 14.77
CA TYR A 256 -15.68 -1.63 13.45
C TYR A 256 -14.59 -0.71 12.92
N ARG A 257 -14.40 -0.72 11.59
CA ARG A 257 -13.49 0.18 10.90
C ARG A 257 -14.22 0.87 9.75
N LEU A 258 -14.12 2.20 9.71
CA LEU A 258 -14.59 3.02 8.61
C LEU A 258 -13.39 3.76 8.02
N GLU A 259 -13.23 3.64 6.70
CA GLU A 259 -12.16 4.30 5.94
C GLU A 259 -12.75 5.05 4.76
N MET A 260 -12.21 6.23 4.47
CA MET A 260 -12.47 6.96 3.25
C MET A 260 -11.14 7.45 2.67
N ASP A 261 -10.99 7.30 1.36
CA ASP A 261 -9.84 7.78 0.60
C ASP A 261 -10.36 8.57 -0.60
N TYR A 262 -10.21 9.89 -0.55
CA TYR A 262 -10.53 10.79 -1.65
C TYR A 262 -9.25 11.30 -2.28
N ARG A 263 -9.16 11.21 -3.60
CA ARG A 263 -8.04 11.75 -4.39
C ARG A 263 -8.58 12.45 -5.63
N GLN A 264 -8.05 13.62 -5.91
CA GLN A 264 -8.39 14.34 -7.13
C GLN A 264 -7.12 14.82 -7.83
N TYR A 265 -7.15 14.73 -9.14
CA TYR A 265 -6.06 15.11 -10.03
C TYR A 265 -6.57 16.14 -11.02
N LYS A 266 -5.85 17.26 -11.16
CA LYS A 266 -6.17 18.33 -12.10
C LYS A 266 -4.95 18.69 -12.93
N ARG A 267 -5.02 18.42 -14.22
CA ARG A 267 -3.99 18.84 -15.17
C ARG A 267 -4.00 20.36 -15.29
N VAL A 268 -2.87 21.00 -15.04
CA VAL A 268 -2.70 22.49 -15.08
C VAL A 268 -1.75 22.93 -16.18
N GLY A 269 -1.15 22.01 -16.93
CA GLY A 269 -0.24 22.31 -18.03
C GLY A 269 0.30 21.05 -18.71
N ASN A 270 1.26 21.24 -19.59
CA ASN A 270 1.95 20.11 -20.21
C ASN A 270 2.83 19.42 -19.14
N ARG A 271 2.51 18.14 -18.83
CA ARG A 271 3.16 17.33 -17.78
C ARG A 271 3.10 17.91 -16.35
N LYS A 272 2.16 18.82 -16.10
CA LYS A 272 1.96 19.45 -14.80
C LYS A 272 0.59 19.05 -14.24
N VAL A 273 0.56 18.59 -13.00
CA VAL A 273 -0.65 18.11 -12.32
C VAL A 273 -0.66 18.66 -10.90
N ILE A 274 -1.78 19.21 -10.47
CA ILE A 274 -2.07 19.43 -9.05
C ILE A 274 -2.86 18.20 -8.57
N ALA A 275 -2.38 17.58 -7.52
CA ALA A 275 -3.02 16.45 -6.88
C ALA A 275 -3.29 16.76 -5.41
N TRP A 276 -4.45 16.38 -4.92
CA TRP A 276 -4.74 16.41 -3.48
C TRP A 276 -5.46 15.15 -3.06
N THR A 277 -5.23 14.78 -1.82
CA THR A 277 -5.85 13.62 -1.17
C THR A 277 -6.37 13.99 0.20
N ALA A 278 -7.52 13.44 0.57
CA ALA A 278 -8.06 13.48 1.92
C ALA A 278 -8.40 12.06 2.34
N GLN A 279 -7.81 11.62 3.44
CA GLN A 279 -8.01 10.28 3.97
C GLN A 279 -8.51 10.35 5.39
N THR A 280 -9.44 9.47 5.74
CA THR A 280 -9.86 9.28 7.12
C THR A 280 -9.96 7.80 7.43
N LYS A 281 -9.50 7.43 8.63
CA LYS A 281 -9.60 6.09 9.21
C LYS A 281 -10.16 6.23 10.60
N ASN A 282 -11.22 5.50 10.91
CA ASN A 282 -11.86 5.52 12.21
C ASN A 282 -12.12 4.09 12.67
N VAL A 283 -11.84 3.79 13.92
CA VAL A 283 -12.09 2.49 14.54
C VAL A 283 -12.90 2.67 15.81
N PHE A 284 -13.86 1.77 16.05
CA PHE A 284 -14.82 1.85 17.13
C PHE A 284 -14.97 0.49 17.80
N GLY A 285 -15.25 0.47 19.09
CA GLY A 285 -15.46 -0.74 19.87
C GLY A 285 -14.20 -1.20 20.60
N ASP A 286 -14.09 -2.51 20.78
CA ASP A 286 -12.95 -3.18 21.44
C ASP A 286 -11.81 -3.38 20.45
N VAL A 287 -11.05 -2.31 20.20
CA VAL A 287 -10.04 -2.24 19.16
C VAL A 287 -8.73 -2.86 19.65
N PRO A 288 -8.20 -3.91 19.00
CA PRO A 288 -6.91 -4.48 19.32
C PRO A 288 -5.76 -3.48 19.09
N MET A 289 -4.66 -3.63 19.81
CA MET A 289 -3.52 -2.71 19.83
C MET A 289 -2.99 -2.36 18.41
N ASN A 290 -2.92 -3.34 17.52
CA ASN A 290 -2.37 -3.18 16.16
C ASN A 290 -3.41 -2.75 15.11
N GLN A 291 -4.69 -2.59 15.51
CA GLN A 291 -5.80 -2.21 14.61
C GLN A 291 -6.21 -0.74 14.73
N TYR A 292 -5.60 0.03 15.63
CA TYR A 292 -5.79 1.47 15.72
C TYR A 292 -5.41 2.17 14.40
N ALA A 293 -5.96 3.35 14.16
CA ALA A 293 -5.58 4.18 13.04
C ALA A 293 -4.17 4.74 13.26
N LEU A 294 -3.28 4.47 12.32
CA LEU A 294 -1.87 4.86 12.38
C LEU A 294 -1.61 6.04 11.44
N SER A 295 -0.77 6.98 11.88
CA SER A 295 -0.17 8.04 11.07
C SER A 295 1.34 8.07 11.29
N GLY A 296 2.09 8.64 10.34
CA GLY A 296 3.55 8.62 10.35
C GLY A 296 4.11 7.61 9.37
N THR A 297 3.47 7.44 8.21
CA THR A 297 4.02 6.66 7.11
C THR A 297 4.66 7.59 6.07
N PRO A 298 5.52 7.08 5.18
CA PRO A 298 6.05 7.88 4.07
C PRO A 298 4.96 8.42 3.13
N PHE A 299 3.74 7.89 3.20
CA PHE A 299 2.64 8.22 2.30
C PHE A 299 1.62 9.20 2.88
N ASP A 300 1.49 9.27 4.20
CA ASP A 300 0.49 10.10 4.88
C ASP A 300 1.11 11.24 5.70
N LEU A 301 2.11 10.99 6.52
CA LEU A 301 2.75 12.01 7.36
C LEU A 301 4.28 11.90 7.24
N ARG A 302 4.83 12.55 6.22
CA ARG A 302 6.27 12.54 5.94
C ARG A 302 7.06 13.23 7.06
N GLY A 303 8.22 12.66 7.42
CA GLY A 303 9.12 13.21 8.45
C GLY A 303 8.87 12.65 9.85
N TYR A 304 7.88 11.81 10.03
CA TYR A 304 7.60 11.09 11.27
C TYR A 304 7.91 9.60 11.11
N TYR A 305 8.22 8.93 12.22
CA TYR A 305 8.43 7.48 12.22
C TYR A 305 7.14 6.73 11.87
N MET A 306 7.29 5.57 11.26
CA MET A 306 6.16 4.75 10.86
C MET A 306 5.31 4.33 12.08
N GLY A 307 4.01 4.70 12.05
CA GLY A 307 3.10 4.40 13.15
C GLY A 307 3.36 5.15 14.44
N GLN A 308 4.12 6.27 14.40
CA GLN A 308 4.39 7.10 15.57
C GLN A 308 3.12 7.59 16.22
N TYR A 309 2.18 8.08 15.40
CA TYR A 309 0.88 8.51 15.92
C TYR A 309 -0.15 7.39 15.73
N ARG A 310 -0.83 7.06 16.83
CA ARG A 310 -1.80 5.98 16.90
C ARG A 310 -3.00 6.43 17.74
N ASP A 311 -4.20 6.36 17.17
CA ASP A 311 -5.45 6.69 17.88
C ASP A 311 -6.64 5.95 17.23
N LYS A 312 -7.85 6.13 17.77
CA LYS A 312 -9.09 5.61 17.17
C LYS A 312 -9.46 6.30 15.88
N SER A 313 -8.97 7.51 15.64
CA SER A 313 -9.21 8.28 14.42
C SER A 313 -7.94 8.89 13.87
N SER A 314 -7.79 8.87 12.56
CA SER A 314 -6.69 9.54 11.82
C SER A 314 -7.27 10.23 10.59
N HIS A 315 -6.95 11.50 10.44
CA HIS A 315 -7.37 12.32 9.30
C HIS A 315 -6.13 12.98 8.67
N VAL A 316 -5.97 12.80 7.38
CA VAL A 316 -4.80 13.30 6.64
C VAL A 316 -5.26 14.01 5.38
N VAL A 317 -4.73 15.21 5.14
CA VAL A 317 -4.93 15.96 3.89
C VAL A 317 -3.55 16.31 3.34
N LEU A 318 -3.32 15.98 2.07
CA LEU A 318 -2.07 16.27 1.36
C LEU A 318 -2.38 16.97 0.03
N ALA A 319 -1.50 17.87 -0.38
CA ALA A 319 -1.52 18.48 -1.70
C ALA A 319 -0.11 18.39 -2.31
N GLU A 320 -0.04 18.10 -3.60
CA GLU A 320 1.21 17.95 -4.35
C GLU A 320 1.09 18.65 -5.71
N TYR A 321 2.23 19.21 -6.19
CA TYR A 321 2.36 19.83 -7.51
C TYR A 321 3.49 19.19 -8.31
#